data_b8c0b758f6a89f87b711c2cd93d23432
#
_entry.id   b8c0b758f6a89f87b711c2cd93d23432
#
_cell.length_a   1.000
_cell.length_b   1.000
_cell.length_c   1.000
_cell.angle_alpha   90.00
_cell.angle_beta   90.00
_cell.angle_gamma   90.00
#
_symmetry.space_group_name_H-M   'P 1'
#
loop_
_entity.id
_entity.type
_entity.pdbx_description
1 polymer ?
#
loop_
_entity_poly.entity_id
_entity_poly.type
_entity_poly.pdbx_seq_one_letter_code
_entity_poly.pdbx_strand_id
1 'polypeptide(L)'
;MHYIITDIHNDNRRFTELLQKINLTEKDHLYLLGDLFDRCEDHADPVGVYFQMLGLGEQCTVIRGNHDHWLANYIFRYYGREEKDRALLQPYPYNSFQMLRERLTEVDLKQMAERILSW
;
A
#
# COMPACT_ATOMS: atom_id res chain seq x y z
N MET A 1 2.08 17.77 -16.96
CA MET A 1 3.32 16.97 -16.99
C MET A 1 3.05 15.63 -16.32
N HIS A 2 3.75 14.60 -16.76
CA HIS A 2 3.64 13.26 -16.20
C HIS A 2 4.87 12.95 -15.35
N TYR A 3 4.65 12.41 -14.16
CA TYR A 3 5.71 11.98 -13.26
C TYR A 3 5.58 10.50 -12.96
N ILE A 4 6.70 9.85 -12.71
CA ILE A 4 6.76 8.42 -12.41
C ILE A 4 7.57 8.22 -11.13
N ILE A 5 7.01 7.46 -10.18
CA ILE A 5 7.71 7.03 -8.97
C ILE A 5 7.60 5.51 -8.89
N THR A 6 8.69 4.84 -8.54
CA THR A 6 8.72 3.39 -8.39
C THR A 6 9.22 3.00 -7.00
N ASP A 7 8.91 1.77 -6.59
CA ASP A 7 9.53 1.12 -5.42
C ASP A 7 9.51 1.95 -4.13
N ILE A 8 8.32 2.40 -3.73
CA ILE A 8 8.15 3.19 -2.52
C ILE A 8 8.45 2.34 -1.27
N HIS A 9 8.03 1.07 -1.25
CA HIS A 9 8.35 0.09 -0.20
C HIS A 9 8.20 0.65 1.22
N ASN A 10 6.99 1.10 1.59
CA ASN A 10 6.66 1.63 2.93
C ASN A 10 7.42 2.90 3.34
N ASP A 11 8.25 3.46 2.48
CA ASP A 11 9.04 4.64 2.80
C ASP A 11 8.24 5.91 2.60
N ASN A 12 7.37 6.21 3.54
CA ASN A 12 6.48 7.36 3.47
C ASN A 12 7.24 8.69 3.56
N ARG A 13 8.38 8.72 4.23
CA ARG A 13 9.20 9.94 4.31
C ARG A 13 9.71 10.31 2.92
N ARG A 14 10.27 9.32 2.22
CA ARG A 14 10.76 9.54 0.86
C ARG A 14 9.63 9.87 -0.11
N PHE A 15 8.49 9.22 0.03
CA PHE A 15 7.32 9.51 -0.78
C PHE A 15 6.88 10.97 -0.57
N THR A 16 6.81 11.42 0.67
CA THR A 16 6.48 12.80 1.01
C THR A 16 7.49 13.78 0.40
N GLU A 17 8.78 13.50 0.53
CA GLU A 17 9.84 14.35 -0.05
C GLU A 17 9.72 14.45 -1.56
N LEU A 18 9.47 13.33 -2.24
CA LEU A 18 9.29 13.31 -3.69
C LEU A 18 8.08 14.11 -4.13
N LEU A 19 6.96 13.97 -3.43
CA LEU A 19 5.75 14.72 -3.73
C LEU A 19 5.96 16.22 -3.53
N GLN A 20 6.70 16.62 -2.51
CA GLN A 20 7.04 18.02 -2.28
C GLN A 20 7.92 18.59 -3.39
N LYS A 21 8.90 17.81 -3.86
CA LYS A 21 9.76 18.23 -4.97
C LYS A 21 9.02 18.36 -6.29
N ILE A 22 8.13 17.43 -6.57
CA ILE A 22 7.33 17.44 -7.78
C ILE A 22 6.34 18.60 -7.76
N ASN A 23 5.71 18.84 -6.61
CA ASN A 23 4.71 19.89 -6.41
C ASN A 23 3.61 19.85 -7.48
N LEU A 24 2.86 18.75 -7.49
CA LEU A 24 1.81 18.51 -8.49
C LEU A 24 0.80 19.65 -8.58
N THR A 25 0.50 20.05 -9.81
CA THR A 25 -0.60 20.97 -10.12
C THR A 25 -1.78 20.17 -10.69
N GLU A 26 -2.93 20.81 -10.85
CA GLU A 26 -4.12 20.19 -11.40
C GLU A 26 -3.91 19.57 -12.79
N LYS A 27 -2.91 20.06 -13.52
CA LYS A 27 -2.59 19.60 -14.89
C LYS A 27 -1.62 18.42 -14.90
N ASP A 28 -1.07 18.08 -13.76
CA ASP A 28 -0.06 17.01 -13.65
C ASP A 28 -0.69 15.67 -13.34
N HIS A 29 -0.01 14.60 -13.72
CA HIS A 29 -0.41 13.24 -13.39
C HIS A 29 0.77 12.45 -12.89
N LEU A 30 0.56 11.67 -11.82
CA LEU A 30 1.57 10.83 -11.20
C LEU A 30 1.26 9.36 -11.46
N TYR A 31 2.26 8.60 -11.90
CA TYR A 31 2.20 7.16 -12.03
C TYR A 31 3.07 6.51 -10.96
N LEU A 32 2.47 5.63 -10.17
CA LEU A 32 3.20 4.80 -9.21
C LEU A 32 3.34 3.40 -9.80
N LEU A 33 4.56 2.98 -10.06
CA LEU A 33 4.84 1.73 -10.78
C LEU A 33 5.07 0.55 -9.85
N GLY A 34 4.18 0.39 -8.86
CA GLY A 34 4.14 -0.81 -8.04
C GLY A 34 5.07 -0.80 -6.84
N ASP A 35 4.93 -1.86 -6.05
CA ASP A 35 5.66 -2.10 -4.80
C ASP A 35 5.62 -0.91 -3.84
N LEU A 36 4.38 -0.50 -3.51
CA LEU A 36 4.15 0.54 -2.52
C LEU A 36 4.46 0.04 -1.10
N PHE A 37 4.30 -1.26 -0.89
CA PHE A 37 4.32 -1.87 0.44
C PHE A 37 5.53 -2.79 0.62
N ASP A 38 5.73 -3.19 1.87
CA ASP A 38 6.78 -4.08 2.36
C ASP A 38 8.18 -3.46 2.35
N ARG A 39 9.03 -3.95 3.25
CA ARG A 39 10.38 -3.47 3.50
C ARG A 39 10.43 -2.16 4.28
N CYS A 40 11.56 -1.48 4.26
CA CYS A 40 11.85 -0.26 5.01
C CYS A 40 11.68 -0.44 6.52
N GLU A 41 12.33 -1.47 7.08
CA GLU A 41 12.12 -1.92 8.47
C GLU A 41 12.36 -0.82 9.52
N ASP A 42 13.29 0.10 9.25
CA ASP A 42 13.67 1.15 10.22
C ASP A 42 12.57 2.20 10.43
N HIS A 43 11.80 2.49 9.40
CA HIS A 43 10.81 3.56 9.46
C HIS A 43 9.61 3.29 8.54
N ALA A 44 9.25 2.02 8.41
CA ALA A 44 8.12 1.62 7.56
C ALA A 44 6.82 2.26 8.02
N ASP A 45 6.08 2.81 7.07
CA ASP A 45 4.79 3.42 7.32
C ASP A 45 3.80 3.09 6.19
N PRO A 46 3.31 1.85 6.14
CA PRO A 46 2.36 1.45 5.09
C PRO A 46 1.04 2.21 5.18
N VAL A 47 0.60 2.58 6.37
CA VAL A 47 -0.62 3.37 6.55
C VAL A 47 -0.46 4.75 5.91
N GLY A 48 0.66 5.42 6.20
CA GLY A 48 0.96 6.74 5.61
C GLY A 48 1.06 6.69 4.09
N VAL A 49 1.75 5.68 3.55
CA VAL A 49 1.87 5.49 2.09
C VAL A 49 0.48 5.33 1.47
N TYR A 50 -0.35 4.49 2.05
CA TYR A 50 -1.68 4.19 1.52
C TYR A 50 -2.57 5.44 1.51
N PHE A 51 -2.66 6.14 2.64
CA PHE A 51 -3.52 7.32 2.73
C PHE A 51 -2.99 8.50 1.92
N GLN A 52 -1.69 8.65 1.82
CA GLN A 52 -1.11 9.68 0.98
C GLN A 52 -1.41 9.43 -0.50
N MET A 53 -1.31 8.18 -0.94
CA MET A 53 -1.69 7.78 -2.29
C MET A 53 -3.17 8.04 -2.55
N LEU A 54 -4.06 7.67 -1.62
CA LEU A 54 -5.50 7.94 -1.75
C LEU A 54 -5.79 9.43 -1.86
N GLY A 55 -5.06 10.28 -1.12
CA GLY A 55 -5.24 11.71 -1.14
C GLY A 55 -4.94 12.37 -2.48
N LEU A 56 -4.17 11.71 -3.34
CA LEU A 56 -3.88 12.20 -4.68
C LEU A 56 -5.05 12.03 -5.65
N GLY A 57 -5.98 11.12 -5.32
CA GLY A 57 -7.21 10.94 -6.10
C GLY A 57 -6.93 10.59 -7.56
N GLU A 58 -7.66 11.26 -8.45
CA GLU A 58 -7.59 11.00 -9.89
C GLU A 58 -6.27 11.43 -10.53
N GLN A 59 -5.46 12.22 -9.83
CA GLN A 59 -4.14 12.61 -10.32
C GLN A 59 -3.12 11.48 -10.26
N CYS A 60 -3.47 10.36 -9.62
CA CYS A 60 -2.55 9.24 -9.42
C CYS A 60 -3.11 7.97 -10.02
N THR A 61 -2.29 7.33 -10.85
CA THR A 61 -2.55 5.98 -11.37
C THR A 61 -1.52 5.04 -10.76
N VAL A 62 -1.98 3.93 -10.21
CA VAL A 62 -1.10 2.93 -9.61
C VAL A 62 -1.09 1.68 -10.48
N ILE A 63 0.11 1.15 -10.73
CA ILE A 63 0.29 -0.14 -11.38
C ILE A 63 0.72 -1.11 -10.28
N ARG A 64 0.02 -2.24 -10.19
CA ARG A 64 0.21 -3.20 -9.11
C ARG A 64 1.56 -3.91 -9.23
N GLY A 65 2.38 -3.82 -8.19
CA GLY A 65 3.62 -4.58 -8.07
C GLY A 65 3.40 -5.93 -7.40
N ASN A 66 4.47 -6.74 -7.35
CA ASN A 66 4.40 -8.08 -6.74
C ASN A 66 4.06 -8.03 -5.26
N HIS A 67 4.70 -7.15 -4.51
CA HIS A 67 4.45 -7.01 -3.07
C HIS A 67 3.02 -6.54 -2.79
N ASP A 68 2.51 -5.64 -3.60
CA ASP A 68 1.13 -5.16 -3.48
C ASP A 68 0.15 -6.32 -3.70
N HIS A 69 0.39 -7.11 -4.73
CA HIS A 69 -0.43 -8.27 -5.06
C HIS A 69 -0.40 -9.33 -3.95
N TRP A 70 0.78 -9.65 -3.44
CA TRP A 70 0.93 -10.61 -2.35
C TRP A 70 0.22 -10.16 -1.08
N LEU A 71 0.34 -8.88 -0.74
CA LEU A 71 -0.33 -8.30 0.43
C LEU A 71 -1.85 -8.42 0.31
N ALA A 72 -2.41 -8.01 -0.82
CA ALA A 72 -3.86 -8.08 -1.05
C ALA A 72 -4.38 -9.50 -0.95
N ASN A 73 -3.70 -10.46 -1.58
CA ASN A 73 -4.09 -11.86 -1.52
C ASN A 73 -4.00 -12.41 -0.09
N TYR A 74 -2.98 -12.02 0.67
CA TYR A 74 -2.85 -12.45 2.06
C TYR A 74 -3.99 -11.92 2.91
N ILE A 75 -4.37 -10.66 2.74
CA ILE A 75 -5.49 -10.07 3.46
C ILE A 75 -6.77 -10.89 3.25
N PHE A 76 -7.08 -11.22 2.01
CA PHE A 76 -8.27 -12.03 1.72
C PHE A 76 -8.18 -13.46 2.28
N ARG A 77 -7.01 -14.07 2.23
CA ARG A 77 -6.82 -15.40 2.81
C ARG A 77 -6.97 -15.38 4.31
N TYR A 78 -6.42 -14.38 4.97
CA TYR A 78 -6.50 -14.24 6.43
C TYR A 78 -7.93 -14.04 6.89
N TYR A 79 -8.63 -13.06 6.33
CA TYR A 79 -9.99 -12.74 6.73
C TYR A 79 -11.05 -13.65 6.11
N GLY A 80 -10.67 -14.47 5.14
CA GLY A 80 -11.53 -15.52 4.60
C GLY A 80 -11.63 -16.74 5.52
N ARG A 81 -10.76 -16.84 6.52
CA ARG A 81 -10.80 -17.91 7.52
C ARG A 81 -11.63 -17.48 8.72
N GLU A 82 -12.21 -18.46 9.42
CA GLU A 82 -12.80 -18.20 10.73
C GLU A 82 -11.71 -17.75 11.69
N GLU A 83 -12.06 -16.88 12.62
CA GLU A 83 -11.09 -16.27 13.55
C GLU A 83 -10.24 -17.33 14.28
N LYS A 84 -10.87 -18.45 14.70
CA LYS A 84 -10.17 -19.55 15.38
C LYS A 84 -9.09 -20.23 14.53
N ASP A 85 -9.22 -20.13 13.20
CA ASP A 85 -8.32 -20.83 12.26
C ASP A 85 -7.23 -19.91 11.70
N ARG A 86 -7.29 -18.61 11.98
CA ARG A 86 -6.31 -17.64 11.45
C ARG A 86 -4.90 -17.89 11.93
N ALA A 87 -4.74 -18.41 13.15
CA ALA A 87 -3.42 -18.76 13.69
C ALA A 87 -2.75 -19.91 12.93
N LEU A 88 -3.52 -20.72 12.19
CA LEU A 88 -2.99 -21.82 11.38
C LEU A 88 -2.45 -21.36 10.04
N LEU A 89 -2.79 -20.14 9.62
CA LEU A 89 -2.27 -19.58 8.38
C LEU A 89 -0.81 -19.18 8.58
N GLN A 90 0.04 -19.53 7.62
CA GLN A 90 1.43 -19.11 7.63
C GLN A 90 1.52 -17.58 7.68
N PRO A 91 2.36 -17.00 8.55
CA PRO A 91 2.47 -15.55 8.64
C PRO A 91 2.89 -14.91 7.32
N TYR A 92 2.42 -13.70 7.09
CA TYR A 92 2.88 -12.92 5.93
C TYR A 92 4.38 -12.63 6.11
N PRO A 93 5.22 -12.94 5.10
CA PRO A 93 6.68 -12.89 5.28
C PRO A 93 7.28 -11.50 5.37
N TYR A 94 6.49 -10.45 5.13
CA TYR A 94 6.96 -9.08 5.16
C TYR A 94 6.23 -8.27 6.23
N ASN A 95 6.62 -7.02 6.41
CA ASN A 95 6.20 -6.21 7.55
C ASN A 95 4.84 -5.51 7.42
N SER A 96 4.34 -5.33 6.20
CA SER A 96 3.16 -4.47 5.99
C SER A 96 1.89 -4.97 6.65
N PHE A 97 1.60 -6.27 6.55
CA PHE A 97 0.33 -6.80 7.05
C PHE A 97 0.16 -6.57 8.54
N GLN A 98 1.19 -6.90 9.33
CA GLN A 98 1.13 -6.72 10.78
C GLN A 98 0.99 -5.26 11.16
N MET A 99 1.73 -4.37 10.51
CA MET A 99 1.67 -2.94 10.79
C MET A 99 0.32 -2.34 10.43
N LEU A 100 -0.26 -2.76 9.32
CA LEU A 100 -1.59 -2.32 8.90
C LEU A 100 -2.66 -2.81 9.88
N ARG A 101 -2.57 -4.07 10.32
CA ARG A 101 -3.52 -4.65 11.27
C ARG A 101 -3.56 -3.93 12.61
N GLU A 102 -2.44 -3.38 13.03
CA GLU A 102 -2.35 -2.64 14.30
C GLU A 102 -3.17 -1.36 14.29
N ARG A 103 -3.46 -0.81 13.12
CA ARG A 103 -4.09 0.51 12.97
C ARG A 103 -5.39 0.52 12.19
N LEU A 104 -5.65 -0.50 11.40
CA LEU A 104 -6.83 -0.57 10.52
C LEU A 104 -7.72 -1.76 10.88
N THR A 105 -9.02 -1.60 10.65
CA THR A 105 -10.01 -2.66 10.90
C THR A 105 -10.01 -3.69 9.77
N GLU A 106 -10.70 -4.82 10.01
CA GLU A 106 -10.93 -5.83 8.96
C GLU A 106 -11.60 -5.21 7.73
N VAL A 107 -12.62 -4.37 7.94
CA VAL A 107 -13.32 -3.70 6.84
C VAL A 107 -12.37 -2.83 6.03
N ASP A 108 -11.54 -2.03 6.71
CA ASP A 108 -10.56 -1.17 6.06
C ASP A 108 -9.57 -1.98 5.23
N LEU A 109 -9.07 -3.08 5.78
CA LEU A 109 -8.08 -3.93 5.10
C LEU A 109 -8.68 -4.64 3.89
N LYS A 110 -9.91 -5.11 3.99
CA LYS A 110 -10.60 -5.72 2.85
C LYS A 110 -10.82 -4.71 1.72
N GLN A 111 -11.21 -3.48 2.05
CA GLN A 111 -11.34 -2.41 1.07
C GLN A 111 -10.01 -2.09 0.40
N MET A 112 -8.95 -2.04 1.19
CA MET A 112 -7.59 -1.84 0.69
C MET A 112 -7.20 -2.95 -0.29
N ALA A 113 -7.44 -4.20 0.08
CA ALA A 113 -7.12 -5.35 -0.77
C ALA A 113 -7.89 -5.32 -2.09
N GLU A 114 -9.19 -4.99 -2.04
CA GLU A 114 -10.00 -4.83 -3.26
C GLU A 114 -9.44 -3.73 -4.16
N ARG A 115 -9.05 -2.61 -3.58
CA ARG A 115 -8.45 -1.50 -4.32
C ARG A 115 -7.14 -1.90 -4.98
N ILE A 116 -6.26 -2.58 -4.23
CA ILE A 116 -4.98 -3.06 -4.76
C ILE A 116 -5.21 -3.99 -5.95
N LEU A 117 -6.15 -4.91 -5.86
CA LEU A 117 -6.43 -5.84 -6.95
C LEU A 117 -7.08 -5.17 -8.17
N SER A 118 -7.56 -3.95 -8.02
CA SER A 118 -8.09 -3.15 -9.12
C SER A 118 -7.03 -2.36 -9.89
N TRP A 119 -5.83 -2.27 -9.34
CA TRP A 119 -4.71 -1.58 -9.97
C TRP A 119 -4.19 -2.27 -11.22
#